data_315176afbe3329c641d7f26bf9324968
#
_entry.id   315176afbe3329c641d7f26bf9324968
#
_cell.length_a   1.000
_cell.length_b   1.000
_cell.length_c   1.000
_cell.angle_alpha   90.00
_cell.angle_beta   90.00
_cell.angle_gamma   90.00
#
_symmetry.space_group_name_H-M   'P 1'
#
loop_
_entity.id
_entity.type
_entity.pdbx_description
1 polymer ?
#
loop_
_entity_poly.entity_id
_entity_poly.type
_entity_poly.pdbx_seq_one_letter_code
_entity_poly.pdbx_strand_id
1 'polypeptide(L)'
;MIPSGGRENTRVLALAALVVLAVAVYLALRSSALESPGAASLLPYQELAATLVGADQALFADLTKQMVDVEGLRAAEGRWPDAGRLKSSTGFTWTASREGYFLNYLATPGGDPSAAAWLLVIQEPDPQAPVDPAPNDETHHRLPDGTVLHVSIWTHRFGGQIDRKFVRQPERSGWTQVLTAPVPPAPALRK
;
A
#
# COMPACT_ATOMS: atom_id res chain seq x y z
N MET A 1 -13.01 -66.05 18.01
CA MET A 1 -11.76 -65.27 18.13
C MET A 1 -12.07 -63.83 17.72
N ILE A 2 -12.11 -62.90 18.68
CA ILE A 2 -12.33 -61.48 18.41
C ILE A 2 -10.93 -60.86 18.32
N PRO A 3 -10.56 -60.21 17.18
CA PRO A 3 -9.25 -59.58 17.07
C PRO A 3 -9.15 -58.37 17.98
N SER A 4 -8.04 -58.25 18.67
CA SER A 4 -7.69 -57.18 19.62
C SER A 4 -7.49 -55.85 18.91
N GLY A 5 -8.56 -55.08 18.67
CA GLY A 5 -8.51 -53.75 18.04
C GLY A 5 -7.96 -52.62 18.95
N GLY A 6 -7.46 -52.96 20.13
CA GLY A 6 -6.99 -51.94 21.07
C GLY A 6 -5.72 -51.18 20.67
N ARG A 7 -4.78 -51.87 20.00
CA ARG A 7 -3.50 -51.23 19.62
C ARG A 7 -3.57 -50.33 18.39
N GLU A 8 -4.48 -50.63 17.45
CA GLU A 8 -4.69 -49.76 16.28
C GLU A 8 -5.38 -48.45 16.68
N ASN A 9 -6.43 -48.52 17.50
CA ASN A 9 -7.12 -47.36 17.99
C ASN A 9 -6.19 -46.43 18.77
N THR A 10 -5.27 -46.97 19.58
CA THR A 10 -4.30 -46.15 20.34
C THR A 10 -3.32 -45.46 19.42
N ARG A 11 -2.89 -46.08 18.32
CA ARG A 11 -2.00 -45.45 17.34
C ARG A 11 -2.70 -44.35 16.55
N VAL A 12 -3.94 -44.56 16.17
CA VAL A 12 -4.76 -43.53 15.47
C VAL A 12 -5.01 -42.35 16.37
N LEU A 13 -5.35 -42.56 17.64
CA LEU A 13 -5.54 -41.50 18.61
C LEU A 13 -4.25 -40.73 18.89
N ALA A 14 -3.12 -41.40 18.99
CA ALA A 14 -1.82 -40.74 19.18
C ALA A 14 -1.44 -39.89 17.97
N LEU A 15 -1.68 -40.36 16.74
CA LEU A 15 -1.43 -39.59 15.52
C LEU A 15 -2.35 -38.37 15.42
N ALA A 16 -3.63 -38.54 15.74
CA ALA A 16 -4.60 -37.43 15.77
C ALA A 16 -4.20 -36.37 16.80
N ALA A 17 -3.80 -36.77 18.01
CA ALA A 17 -3.32 -35.85 19.04
C ALA A 17 -2.06 -35.09 18.61
N LEU A 18 -1.13 -35.77 17.91
CA LEU A 18 0.09 -35.14 17.39
C LEU A 18 -0.22 -34.08 16.31
N VAL A 19 -1.17 -34.37 15.42
CA VAL A 19 -1.62 -33.41 14.39
C VAL A 19 -2.28 -32.20 15.04
N VAL A 20 -3.18 -32.41 16.01
CA VAL A 20 -3.85 -31.33 16.73
C VAL A 20 -2.81 -30.45 17.47
N LEU A 21 -1.83 -31.08 18.12
CA LEU A 21 -0.75 -30.36 18.81
C LEU A 21 0.09 -29.54 17.81
N ALA A 22 0.45 -30.11 16.65
CA ALA A 22 1.23 -29.42 15.65
C ALA A 22 0.46 -28.21 15.09
N VAL A 23 -0.84 -28.35 14.84
CA VAL A 23 -1.72 -27.25 14.40
C VAL A 23 -1.84 -26.19 15.49
N ALA A 24 -2.03 -26.58 16.75
CA ALA A 24 -2.11 -25.65 17.87
C ALA A 24 -0.81 -24.85 18.06
N VAL A 25 0.35 -25.51 17.97
CA VAL A 25 1.66 -24.86 18.02
C VAL A 25 1.85 -23.92 16.83
N TYR A 26 1.51 -24.34 15.64
CA TYR A 26 1.57 -23.49 14.44
C TYR A 26 0.69 -22.24 14.59
N LEU A 27 -0.55 -22.42 15.05
CA LEU A 27 -1.47 -21.30 15.29
C LEU A 27 -0.97 -20.38 16.41
N ALA A 28 -0.42 -20.93 17.50
CA ALA A 28 0.15 -20.14 18.59
C ALA A 28 1.38 -19.35 18.16
N LEU A 29 2.27 -19.92 17.35
CA LEU A 29 3.42 -19.20 16.79
C LEU A 29 2.98 -18.10 15.82
N ARG A 30 1.94 -18.36 15.04
CA ARG A 30 1.40 -17.38 14.09
C ARG A 30 0.62 -16.26 14.80
N SER A 31 -0.15 -16.57 15.84
CA SER A 31 -0.87 -15.57 16.62
C SER A 31 0.10 -14.71 17.46
N SER A 32 1.16 -15.29 18.03
CA SER A 32 2.20 -14.52 18.73
C SER A 32 2.95 -13.54 17.82
N ALA A 33 3.06 -13.85 16.52
CA ALA A 33 3.60 -12.92 15.53
C ALA A 33 2.58 -11.81 15.15
N LEU A 34 1.29 -12.01 15.43
CA LEU A 34 0.21 -11.06 15.13
C LEU A 34 -0.21 -10.21 16.36
N GLU A 35 0.16 -10.63 17.56
CA GLU A 35 -0.22 -10.00 18.84
C GLU A 35 0.95 -9.30 19.53
N SER A 36 1.59 -8.36 18.85
CA SER A 36 2.18 -7.23 19.57
C SER A 36 1.10 -6.14 19.64
N PRO A 37 0.43 -5.94 20.79
CA PRO A 37 -0.53 -4.85 20.94
C PRO A 37 0.23 -3.53 20.80
N GLY A 38 0.11 -2.88 19.63
CA GLY A 38 0.77 -1.61 19.32
C GLY A 38 1.84 -1.62 18.25
N ALA A 39 2.29 -2.76 17.76
CA ALA A 39 3.08 -2.81 16.55
C ALA A 39 2.12 -2.74 15.34
N ALA A 40 1.96 -1.56 14.78
CA ALA A 40 1.32 -1.40 13.49
C ALA A 40 2.08 -2.28 12.49
N SER A 41 1.49 -3.41 12.09
CA SER A 41 2.12 -4.34 11.14
C SER A 41 1.88 -3.86 9.73
N LEU A 42 2.96 -3.78 8.95
CA LEU A 42 2.84 -3.51 7.52
C LEU A 42 2.08 -4.65 6.82
N LEU A 43 1.27 -4.29 5.87
CA LEU A 43 0.65 -5.26 4.96
C LEU A 43 1.70 -5.82 4.00
N PRO A 44 1.49 -7.01 3.39
CA PRO A 44 2.48 -7.65 2.52
C PRO A 44 2.94 -6.80 1.33
N TYR A 45 2.11 -5.83 0.92
CA TYR A 45 2.39 -4.90 -0.17
C TYR A 45 2.83 -3.50 0.33
N GLN A 46 3.25 -3.38 1.59
CA GLN A 46 3.71 -2.12 2.18
C GLN A 46 5.16 -2.21 2.61
N GLU A 47 5.89 -1.11 2.44
CA GLU A 47 7.24 -0.92 2.97
C GLU A 47 7.38 0.47 3.58
N LEU A 48 8.34 0.63 4.49
CA LEU A 48 8.63 1.94 5.08
C LEU A 48 9.62 2.72 4.22
N ALA A 49 9.40 4.01 4.07
CA ALA A 49 10.34 4.92 3.43
C ALA A 49 11.74 4.88 4.06
N ALA A 50 11.81 4.58 5.35
CA ALA A 50 13.08 4.40 6.06
C ALA A 50 13.89 3.18 5.59
N THR A 51 13.28 2.22 4.89
CA THR A 51 13.96 1.06 4.31
C THR A 51 14.46 1.30 2.88
N LEU A 52 14.03 2.39 2.26
CA LEU A 52 14.52 2.81 0.95
C LEU A 52 15.97 3.25 1.04
N VAL A 53 16.73 2.98 -0.02
CA VAL A 53 18.16 3.33 -0.07
C VAL A 53 18.51 4.10 -1.35
N GLY A 54 19.51 4.96 -1.24
CA GLY A 54 20.08 5.66 -2.39
C GLY A 54 19.06 6.50 -3.17
N ALA A 55 18.96 6.23 -4.48
CA ALA A 55 18.11 7.00 -5.39
C ALA A 55 16.62 6.89 -5.05
N ASP A 56 16.15 5.74 -4.57
CA ASP A 56 14.75 5.52 -4.22
C ASP A 56 14.31 6.39 -3.04
N GLN A 57 15.15 6.55 -2.03
CA GLN A 57 14.89 7.41 -0.88
C GLN A 57 14.78 8.89 -1.31
N ALA A 58 15.72 9.34 -2.16
CA ALA A 58 15.69 10.71 -2.68
C ALA A 58 14.44 10.97 -3.53
N LEU A 59 14.07 10.00 -4.36
CA LEU A 59 12.89 10.11 -5.21
C LEU A 59 11.58 10.11 -4.42
N PHE A 60 11.48 9.27 -3.39
CA PHE A 60 10.32 9.29 -2.49
C PHE A 60 10.14 10.66 -1.82
N ALA A 61 11.22 11.25 -1.33
CA ALA A 61 11.18 12.60 -0.73
C ALA A 61 10.77 13.67 -1.75
N ASP A 62 11.26 13.56 -3.00
CA ASP A 62 10.86 14.45 -4.09
C ASP A 62 9.39 14.29 -4.47
N LEU A 63 8.90 13.05 -4.56
CA LEU A 63 7.50 12.75 -4.80
C LEU A 63 6.56 13.32 -3.73
N THR A 64 6.91 13.15 -2.47
CA THR A 64 6.15 13.70 -1.35
C THR A 64 6.04 15.23 -1.45
N LYS A 65 7.13 15.89 -1.83
CA LYS A 65 7.12 17.34 -2.07
C LYS A 65 6.27 17.70 -3.28
N GLN A 66 6.43 16.99 -4.39
CA GLN A 66 5.65 17.26 -5.62
C GLN A 66 4.15 17.06 -5.41
N MET A 67 3.75 16.13 -4.55
CA MET A 67 2.37 15.92 -4.17
C MET A 67 1.76 17.21 -3.57
N VAL A 68 2.46 17.86 -2.63
CA VAL A 68 2.03 19.13 -2.05
C VAL A 68 1.90 20.23 -3.12
N ASP A 69 2.86 20.29 -4.05
CA ASP A 69 2.84 21.23 -5.16
C ASP A 69 1.64 20.99 -6.09
N VAL A 70 1.33 19.75 -6.40
CA VAL A 70 0.18 19.33 -7.23
C VAL A 70 -1.15 19.70 -6.56
N GLU A 71 -1.27 19.47 -5.26
CA GLU A 71 -2.46 19.85 -4.47
C GLU A 71 -2.63 21.38 -4.42
N GLY A 72 -1.54 22.10 -4.24
CA GLY A 72 -1.55 23.57 -4.29
C GLY A 72 -2.02 24.12 -5.64
N LEU A 73 -1.56 23.53 -6.74
CA LEU A 73 -2.01 23.86 -8.09
C LEU A 73 -3.50 23.52 -8.28
N ARG A 74 -3.94 22.34 -7.81
CA ARG A 74 -5.35 21.94 -7.82
C ARG A 74 -6.23 22.93 -7.08
N ALA A 75 -5.80 23.37 -5.89
CA ALA A 75 -6.53 24.36 -5.09
C ALA A 75 -6.61 25.72 -5.79
N ALA A 76 -5.54 26.15 -6.45
CA ALA A 76 -5.47 27.44 -7.13
C ALA A 76 -6.20 27.48 -8.47
N GLU A 77 -6.10 26.40 -9.27
CA GLU A 77 -6.61 26.35 -10.65
C GLU A 77 -7.96 25.63 -10.78
N GLY A 78 -8.45 24.97 -9.73
CA GLY A 78 -9.68 24.18 -9.76
C GLY A 78 -9.58 22.89 -10.59
N ARG A 79 -8.40 22.55 -11.09
CA ARG A 79 -8.14 21.36 -11.91
C ARG A 79 -6.78 20.76 -11.58
N TRP A 80 -6.65 19.46 -11.80
CA TRP A 80 -5.37 18.78 -11.63
C TRP A 80 -4.38 19.18 -12.73
N PRO A 81 -3.09 19.40 -12.39
CA PRO A 81 -2.08 19.73 -13.38
C PRO A 81 -1.75 18.55 -14.29
N ASP A 82 -1.37 18.85 -15.53
CA ASP A 82 -0.83 17.85 -16.45
C ASP A 82 0.55 17.36 -16.00
N ALA A 83 0.91 16.14 -16.40
CA ALA A 83 2.20 15.53 -16.05
C ALA A 83 3.43 16.37 -16.42
N GLY A 84 3.36 17.18 -17.47
CA GLY A 84 4.43 18.09 -17.88
C GLY A 84 4.73 19.23 -16.88
N ARG A 85 3.85 19.46 -15.90
CA ARG A 85 4.07 20.44 -14.82
C ARG A 85 4.79 19.85 -13.61
N LEU A 86 4.89 18.51 -13.55
CA LEU A 86 5.68 17.83 -12.54
C LEU A 86 7.17 17.99 -12.89
N LYS A 87 7.90 18.61 -11.99
CA LYS A 87 9.33 18.83 -12.20
C LYS A 87 10.06 17.51 -11.97
N SER A 88 10.56 16.92 -13.05
CA SER A 88 11.45 15.77 -12.92
C SER A 88 12.84 16.22 -12.52
N SER A 89 13.26 15.91 -11.31
CA SER A 89 14.64 16.17 -10.85
C SER A 89 15.63 15.10 -11.32
N THR A 90 15.17 13.96 -11.88
CA THR A 90 16.02 12.75 -11.96
C THR A 90 15.77 11.85 -13.17
N GLY A 91 15.54 12.38 -14.36
CA GLY A 91 15.49 11.54 -15.58
C GLY A 91 14.28 10.62 -15.70
N PHE A 92 13.21 10.87 -14.93
CA PHE A 92 11.94 10.17 -15.08
C PHE A 92 11.04 10.85 -16.10
N THR A 93 10.30 10.02 -16.83
CA THR A 93 9.21 10.49 -17.70
C THR A 93 7.91 10.34 -16.94
N TRP A 94 7.16 11.44 -16.81
CA TRP A 94 5.89 11.47 -16.14
C TRP A 94 4.74 11.33 -17.11
N THR A 95 3.75 10.55 -16.74
CA THR A 95 2.46 10.46 -17.43
C THR A 95 1.34 10.63 -16.42
N ALA A 96 0.28 11.36 -16.79
CA ALA A 96 -0.92 11.49 -15.99
C ALA A 96 -2.06 10.76 -16.67
N SER A 97 -2.86 10.04 -15.89
CA SER A 97 -4.07 9.37 -16.36
C SER A 97 -5.17 9.50 -15.31
N ARG A 98 -6.43 9.63 -15.75
CA ARG A 98 -7.57 9.79 -14.86
C ARG A 98 -8.69 8.86 -15.27
N GLU A 99 -9.32 8.23 -14.28
CA GLU A 99 -10.52 7.42 -14.44
C GLU A 99 -11.46 7.65 -13.26
N GLY A 100 -12.61 8.26 -13.52
CA GLY A 100 -13.55 8.65 -12.47
C GLY A 100 -12.91 9.59 -11.45
N TYR A 101 -12.91 9.16 -10.20
CA TYR A 101 -12.33 9.93 -9.07
C TYR A 101 -10.87 9.62 -8.80
N PHE A 102 -10.25 8.74 -9.60
CA PHE A 102 -8.84 8.37 -9.45
C PHE A 102 -7.98 9.12 -10.46
N LEU A 103 -6.87 9.64 -9.98
CA LEU A 103 -5.82 10.26 -10.77
C LEU A 103 -4.50 9.57 -10.47
N ASN A 104 -3.79 9.19 -11.51
CA ASN A 104 -2.48 8.58 -11.44
C ASN A 104 -1.44 9.47 -12.08
N TYR A 105 -0.33 9.71 -11.37
CA TYR A 105 0.90 10.23 -11.94
C TYR A 105 1.94 9.12 -11.90
N LEU A 106 2.30 8.60 -13.07
CA LEU A 106 3.27 7.53 -13.23
C LEU A 106 4.62 8.09 -13.66
N ALA A 107 5.64 7.84 -12.87
CA ALA A 107 7.05 8.12 -13.19
C ALA A 107 7.74 6.85 -13.67
N THR A 108 8.18 6.84 -14.92
CA THR A 108 8.97 5.75 -15.49
C THR A 108 10.41 6.19 -15.70
N PRO A 109 11.41 5.35 -15.35
CA PRO A 109 12.81 5.69 -15.55
C PRO A 109 13.15 5.82 -17.06
N GLY A 110 13.86 6.88 -17.41
CA GLY A 110 14.15 7.22 -18.81
C GLY A 110 15.30 6.45 -19.46
N GLY A 111 16.06 5.67 -18.75
CA GLY A 111 17.30 5.07 -19.30
C GLY A 111 17.72 3.74 -18.71
N ASP A 112 17.25 3.41 -17.53
CA ASP A 112 17.57 2.15 -16.84
C ASP A 112 16.32 1.29 -16.65
N PRO A 113 16.16 0.20 -17.41
CA PRO A 113 14.99 -0.68 -17.27
C PRO A 113 14.95 -1.44 -15.95
N SER A 114 16.06 -1.46 -15.18
CA SER A 114 16.13 -2.06 -13.86
C SER A 114 15.73 -1.09 -12.74
N ALA A 115 15.68 0.20 -13.02
CA ALA A 115 15.25 1.19 -12.05
C ALA A 115 13.76 1.04 -11.74
N ALA A 116 13.40 1.32 -10.50
CA ALA A 116 12.01 1.26 -10.05
C ALA A 116 11.17 2.34 -10.76
N ALA A 117 9.93 1.97 -11.10
CA ALA A 117 8.93 2.97 -11.46
C ALA A 117 8.15 3.39 -10.22
N TRP A 118 7.58 4.59 -10.28
CA TRP A 118 6.86 5.18 -9.17
C TRP A 118 5.49 5.67 -9.60
N LEU A 119 4.51 5.52 -8.72
CA LEU A 119 3.14 5.88 -8.99
C LEU A 119 2.58 6.67 -7.80
N LEU A 120 2.13 7.88 -8.06
CA LEU A 120 1.32 8.66 -7.15
C LEU A 120 -0.14 8.46 -7.53
N VAL A 121 -0.92 7.93 -6.61
CA VAL A 121 -2.38 7.76 -6.75
C VAL A 121 -3.06 8.80 -5.87
N ILE A 122 -3.95 9.56 -6.47
CA ILE A 122 -4.82 10.51 -5.78
C ILE A 122 -6.26 10.09 -6.07
N GLN A 123 -7.02 9.85 -5.01
CA GLN A 123 -8.45 9.58 -5.10
C GLN A 123 -9.23 10.76 -4.54
N GLU A 124 -10.04 11.38 -5.39
CA GLU A 124 -11.02 12.36 -4.96
C GLU A 124 -12.23 11.67 -4.30
N PRO A 125 -12.90 12.31 -3.33
CA PRO A 125 -14.11 11.75 -2.75
C PRO A 125 -15.22 11.64 -3.80
N ASP A 126 -16.05 10.60 -3.69
CA ASP A 126 -17.30 10.53 -4.42
C ASP A 126 -18.24 11.63 -3.89
N PRO A 127 -18.72 12.56 -4.75
CA PRO A 127 -19.65 13.61 -4.32
C PRO A 127 -20.96 13.10 -3.73
N GLN A 128 -21.30 11.83 -3.98
CA GLN A 128 -22.51 11.20 -3.45
C GLN A 128 -22.24 10.42 -2.14
N ALA A 129 -20.98 10.21 -1.78
CA ALA A 129 -20.62 9.56 -0.54
C ALA A 129 -20.71 10.51 0.66
N PRO A 130 -20.96 10.01 1.88
CA PRO A 130 -20.80 10.79 3.09
C PRO A 130 -19.41 11.38 3.19
N VAL A 131 -19.30 12.57 3.78
CA VAL A 131 -17.98 13.21 4.02
C VAL A 131 -17.13 12.29 4.89
N ASP A 132 -15.93 11.98 4.42
CA ASP A 132 -14.98 11.18 5.16
C ASP A 132 -14.50 11.95 6.41
N PRO A 133 -14.72 11.43 7.63
CA PRO A 133 -14.24 12.03 8.86
C PRO A 133 -12.74 11.83 9.11
N ALA A 134 -12.03 11.19 8.15
CA ALA A 134 -10.61 10.87 8.32
C ALA A 134 -9.79 12.09 8.76
N PRO A 135 -8.84 11.91 9.68
CA PRO A 135 -7.90 12.97 10.05
C PRO A 135 -7.03 13.34 8.86
N ASN A 136 -6.46 14.53 8.89
CA ASN A 136 -5.41 14.89 7.96
C ASN A 136 -4.13 14.16 8.37
N ASP A 137 -3.73 13.17 7.59
CA ASP A 137 -2.57 12.32 7.83
C ASP A 137 -1.79 12.07 6.53
N GLU A 138 -0.88 11.11 6.53
CA GLU A 138 -0.05 10.76 5.38
C GLU A 138 -0.86 10.28 4.15
N THR A 139 -2.03 9.70 4.37
CA THR A 139 -2.87 9.10 3.33
C THR A 139 -4.16 9.89 3.06
N HIS A 140 -4.52 10.80 3.95
CA HIS A 140 -5.72 11.62 3.86
C HIS A 140 -5.34 13.10 3.90
N HIS A 141 -5.35 13.74 2.76
CA HIS A 141 -5.00 15.15 2.64
C HIS A 141 -6.25 16.00 2.53
N ARG A 142 -6.36 17.01 3.38
CA ARG A 142 -7.48 17.95 3.36
C ARG A 142 -7.10 19.21 2.60
N LEU A 143 -7.78 19.47 1.49
CA LEU A 143 -7.63 20.69 0.72
C LEU A 143 -8.28 21.89 1.44
N PRO A 144 -7.90 23.14 1.07
CA PRO A 144 -8.49 24.35 1.66
C PRO A 144 -10.00 24.47 1.51
N ASP A 145 -10.59 23.87 0.48
CA ASP A 145 -12.03 23.82 0.24
C ASP A 145 -12.76 22.78 1.10
N GLY A 146 -12.04 22.03 1.94
CA GLY A 146 -12.55 20.97 2.79
C GLY A 146 -12.60 19.59 2.14
N THR A 147 -12.26 19.47 0.86
CA THR A 147 -12.16 18.18 0.17
C THR A 147 -11.11 17.30 0.83
N VAL A 148 -11.45 16.07 1.15
CA VAL A 148 -10.50 15.05 1.66
C VAL A 148 -10.09 14.16 0.50
N LEU A 149 -8.79 14.13 0.23
CA LEU A 149 -8.18 13.27 -0.77
C LEU A 149 -7.61 12.04 -0.10
N HIS A 150 -7.71 10.88 -0.75
CA HIS A 150 -6.89 9.72 -0.40
C HIS A 150 -5.68 9.72 -1.32
N VAL A 151 -4.49 9.74 -0.72
CA VAL A 151 -3.23 9.84 -1.44
C VAL A 151 -2.34 8.67 -1.08
N SER A 152 -1.66 8.10 -2.08
CA SER A 152 -0.71 7.02 -1.83
C SER A 152 0.42 7.01 -2.86
N ILE A 153 1.62 6.68 -2.38
CA ILE A 153 2.82 6.56 -3.21
C ILE A 153 3.20 5.08 -3.29
N TRP A 154 3.48 4.62 -4.50
CA TRP A 154 3.77 3.23 -4.81
C TRP A 154 5.04 3.12 -5.63
N THR A 155 5.79 2.05 -5.41
CA THR A 155 6.96 1.70 -6.21
C THR A 155 6.77 0.34 -6.87
N HIS A 156 7.33 0.17 -8.07
CA HIS A 156 7.36 -1.10 -8.77
C HIS A 156 8.79 -1.40 -9.22
N ARG A 157 9.39 -2.42 -8.63
CA ARG A 157 10.83 -2.70 -8.79
C ARG A 157 11.24 -3.25 -10.15
N PHE A 158 10.28 -3.64 -10.98
CA PHE A 158 10.53 -4.16 -12.33
C PHE A 158 9.98 -3.18 -13.37
N GLY A 159 10.67 -2.06 -13.58
CA GLY A 159 10.21 -0.95 -14.42
C GLY A 159 10.05 -1.26 -15.93
N GLY A 160 10.52 -2.41 -16.39
CA GLY A 160 10.59 -2.69 -17.83
C GLY A 160 9.29 -3.11 -18.53
N GLN A 161 8.24 -3.45 -17.79
CA GLN A 161 6.98 -3.98 -18.38
C GLN A 161 5.73 -3.45 -17.66
N ILE A 162 5.77 -2.22 -17.17
CA ILE A 162 4.58 -1.62 -16.59
C ILE A 162 3.61 -1.33 -17.73
N ASP A 163 2.43 -1.94 -17.67
CA ASP A 163 1.31 -1.51 -18.50
C ASP A 163 1.02 -0.05 -18.11
N ARG A 164 1.33 0.87 -19.04
CA ARG A 164 1.18 2.32 -18.85
C ARG A 164 -0.28 2.77 -18.76
N LYS A 165 -1.19 1.82 -18.68
CA LYS A 165 -2.59 2.08 -18.44
C LYS A 165 -2.79 2.51 -17.00
N PHE A 166 -3.96 3.06 -16.77
CA PHE A 166 -4.42 3.45 -15.46
C PHE A 166 -4.36 2.29 -14.45
N VAL A 167 -3.79 2.54 -13.26
CA VAL A 167 -3.69 1.56 -12.19
C VAL A 167 -4.68 1.91 -11.08
N ARG A 168 -5.73 1.10 -10.93
CA ARG A 168 -6.78 1.33 -9.94
C ARG A 168 -6.52 0.59 -8.62
N GLN A 169 -5.87 -0.57 -8.69
CA GLN A 169 -5.53 -1.42 -7.56
C GLN A 169 -4.04 -1.81 -7.64
N PRO A 170 -3.14 -0.90 -7.24
CA PRO A 170 -1.70 -1.12 -7.38
C PRO A 170 -1.23 -2.40 -6.70
N GLU A 171 -1.77 -2.72 -5.51
CA GLU A 171 -1.41 -3.91 -4.74
C GLU A 171 -1.63 -5.22 -5.51
N ARG A 172 -2.62 -5.26 -6.40
CA ARG A 172 -2.91 -6.43 -7.25
C ARG A 172 -2.03 -6.52 -8.49
N SER A 173 -1.35 -5.43 -8.81
CA SER A 173 -0.49 -5.32 -9.99
C SER A 173 0.99 -5.35 -9.64
N GLY A 174 1.33 -5.84 -8.44
CA GLY A 174 2.72 -6.02 -8.00
C GLY A 174 3.42 -4.73 -7.53
N TRP A 175 2.66 -3.67 -7.26
CA TRP A 175 3.17 -2.46 -6.67
C TRP A 175 3.28 -2.60 -5.16
N THR A 176 4.27 -1.94 -4.58
CA THR A 176 4.49 -1.83 -3.15
C THR A 176 4.19 -0.40 -2.71
N GLN A 177 3.30 -0.24 -1.74
CA GLN A 177 3.00 1.05 -1.13
C GLN A 177 4.13 1.48 -0.21
N VAL A 178 4.58 2.71 -0.34
CA VAL A 178 5.63 3.28 0.53
C VAL A 178 4.97 4.21 1.55
N LEU A 179 5.23 3.95 2.83
CA LEU A 179 4.69 4.70 3.97
C LEU A 179 5.82 5.36 4.76
N THR A 180 5.61 6.54 5.32
CA THR A 180 6.58 7.18 6.22
C THR A 180 6.56 6.54 7.59
N ALA A 181 5.37 6.10 8.04
CA ALA A 181 5.16 5.41 9.30
C ALA A 181 4.13 4.28 9.12
N PRO A 182 4.16 3.25 9.98
CA PRO A 182 3.13 2.21 9.97
C PRO A 182 1.76 2.82 10.31
N VAL A 183 0.75 2.50 9.52
CA VAL A 183 -0.63 2.95 9.80
C VAL A 183 -1.15 2.23 11.04
N PRO A 184 -1.58 2.95 12.09
CA PRO A 184 -2.16 2.30 13.25
C PRO A 184 -3.42 1.53 12.85
N PRO A 185 -3.69 0.35 13.46
CA PRO A 185 -4.90 -0.40 13.19
C PRO A 185 -6.11 0.47 13.51
N ALA A 186 -7.11 0.41 12.62
CA ALA A 186 -8.37 1.13 12.84
C ALA A 186 -8.94 0.76 14.22
N PRO A 187 -9.43 1.74 15.00
CA PRO A 187 -10.01 1.45 16.31
C PRO A 187 -11.14 0.44 16.14
N ALA A 188 -11.08 -0.64 16.92
CA ALA A 188 -12.11 -1.66 16.88
C ALA A 188 -13.47 -0.98 17.15
N LEU A 189 -14.39 -1.10 16.21
CA LEU A 189 -15.76 -0.63 16.38
C LEU A 189 -16.32 -1.29 17.65
N ARG A 190 -16.44 -0.54 18.72
CA ARG A 190 -17.14 -1.00 19.94
C ARG A 190 -18.61 -1.24 19.54
N LYS A 191 -18.99 -2.50 19.56
CA LYS A 191 -20.38 -2.93 19.42
C LYS A 191 -21.18 -2.56 20.68
#